data_1a5ec459a34c551346d878063a54b4c8
#
_entry.id   1a5ec459a34c551346d878063a54b4c8
#
_cell.length_a   1.000
_cell.length_b   1.000
_cell.length_c   1.000
_cell.angle_alpha   90.00
_cell.angle_beta   90.00
_cell.angle_gamma   90.00
#
_symmetry.space_group_name_H-M   'P 1'
#
loop_
_entity.id
_entity.type
_entity.pdbx_description
1 polymer ?
#
loop_
_entity_poly.entity_id
_entity_poly.type
_entity_poly.pdbx_seq_one_letter_code
_entity_poly.pdbx_strand_id
1 'polypeptide(L)'
;AMWLTDALKRNDRLNAYCCHHEQAAAMSADCCGRVGDVPGVCLVTIGPGATNAITGVAEAYLDSSPMFVISGQANSKILQYQMDTGIRQKGTQSLDLEPMVSSITKYFAAVMSPDSIRFHMEKAYYSAMEGRRGPVWLDVPIDVQNRQVPEQMKGFDIPEDKKTDSEISSEALERLAKSEKPLVLAGFGVRASGSAGKLLEFCDKQNIPVVTSRGGIDVITTDNPLFVGLSLIHISEPTRPR
;
A
#
# COMPACT_ATOMS: atom_id res chain seq x y z
N ALA A 1 -11.57 -13.40 -12.48
CA ALA A 1 -11.94 -13.29 -11.04
C ALA A 1 -13.36 -13.80 -10.72
N MET A 2 -13.95 -14.62 -11.60
CA MET A 2 -15.37 -15.02 -11.51
C MET A 2 -15.76 -15.61 -10.13
N TRP A 3 -15.00 -16.57 -9.63
CA TRP A 3 -15.30 -17.19 -8.33
C TRP A 3 -15.03 -16.27 -7.15
N LEU A 4 -14.03 -15.41 -7.26
CA LEU A 4 -13.74 -14.41 -6.23
C LEU A 4 -14.85 -13.36 -6.13
N THR A 5 -15.39 -12.90 -7.27
CA THR A 5 -16.53 -11.97 -7.27
C THR A 5 -17.81 -12.61 -6.77
N ASP A 6 -18.05 -13.88 -7.06
CA ASP A 6 -19.18 -14.63 -6.52
C ASP A 6 -19.06 -14.80 -4.99
N ALA A 7 -17.87 -15.18 -4.51
CA ALA A 7 -17.59 -15.28 -3.07
C ALA A 7 -17.76 -13.94 -2.35
N LEU A 8 -17.28 -12.85 -2.95
CA LEU A 8 -17.43 -11.51 -2.42
C LEU A 8 -18.91 -11.11 -2.29
N LYS A 9 -19.71 -11.40 -3.33
CA LYS A 9 -21.16 -11.12 -3.32
C LYS A 9 -21.92 -11.88 -2.22
N ARG A 10 -21.45 -13.10 -1.89
CA ARG A 10 -22.08 -13.97 -0.86
C ARG A 10 -21.62 -13.66 0.55
N ASN A 11 -20.65 -12.77 0.72
CA ASN A 11 -20.08 -12.48 2.03
C ASN A 11 -20.68 -11.21 2.63
N ASP A 12 -21.51 -11.35 3.64
CA ASP A 12 -22.21 -10.23 4.31
C ASP A 12 -21.28 -9.35 5.16
N ARG A 13 -20.01 -9.77 5.36
CA ARG A 13 -19.01 -9.01 6.13
C ARG A 13 -18.19 -8.06 5.30
N LEU A 14 -18.29 -8.14 3.96
CA LEU A 14 -17.51 -7.34 3.03
C LEU A 14 -18.43 -6.45 2.20
N ASN A 15 -18.08 -5.18 2.09
CA ASN A 15 -18.74 -4.25 1.19
C ASN A 15 -17.95 -4.12 -0.11
N ALA A 16 -18.63 -4.38 -1.23
CA ALA A 16 -18.04 -4.26 -2.55
C ALA A 16 -18.58 -3.01 -3.27
N TYR A 17 -17.66 -2.20 -3.79
CA TYR A 17 -17.97 -1.03 -4.62
C TYR A 17 -17.48 -1.29 -6.04
N CYS A 18 -18.43 -1.32 -6.99
CA CYS A 18 -18.10 -1.56 -8.40
C CYS A 18 -17.71 -0.24 -9.08
N CYS A 19 -16.50 -0.22 -9.63
CA CYS A 19 -16.04 0.88 -10.48
C CYS A 19 -16.22 0.53 -11.96
N HIS A 20 -16.41 1.56 -12.79
CA HIS A 20 -16.55 1.36 -14.25
C HIS A 20 -15.22 1.06 -14.95
N HIS A 21 -14.09 1.31 -14.28
CA HIS A 21 -12.76 1.08 -14.81
C HIS A 21 -11.82 0.63 -13.68
N GLU A 22 -10.91 -0.30 -13.98
CA GLU A 22 -10.02 -0.89 -12.97
C GLU A 22 -9.01 0.13 -12.40
N GLN A 23 -8.61 1.12 -13.19
CA GLN A 23 -7.79 2.23 -12.70
C GLN A 23 -8.51 3.00 -11.59
N ALA A 24 -9.80 3.28 -11.76
CA ALA A 24 -10.59 3.95 -10.72
C ALA A 24 -10.75 3.08 -9.47
N ALA A 25 -10.89 1.75 -9.64
CA ALA A 25 -10.92 0.82 -8.51
C ALA A 25 -9.60 0.81 -7.75
N ALA A 26 -8.47 0.80 -8.46
CA ALA A 26 -7.14 0.83 -7.85
C ALA A 26 -6.88 2.15 -7.11
N MET A 27 -7.21 3.30 -7.71
CA MET A 27 -7.09 4.62 -7.06
C MET A 27 -8.00 4.75 -5.84
N SER A 28 -9.19 4.16 -5.88
CA SER A 28 -10.10 4.13 -4.71
C SER A 28 -9.51 3.28 -3.58
N ALA A 29 -8.92 2.13 -3.90
CA ALA A 29 -8.24 1.27 -2.93
C ALA A 29 -7.00 1.97 -2.34
N ASP A 30 -6.20 2.66 -3.15
CA ASP A 30 -5.09 3.50 -2.68
C ASP A 30 -5.59 4.53 -1.66
N CYS A 31 -6.64 5.26 -2.00
CA CYS A 31 -7.23 6.26 -1.11
C CYS A 31 -7.68 5.62 0.22
N CYS A 32 -8.36 4.47 0.18
CA CYS A 32 -8.76 3.74 1.39
C CYS A 32 -7.56 3.34 2.26
N GLY A 33 -6.48 2.84 1.67
CA GLY A 33 -5.26 2.50 2.39
C GLY A 33 -4.53 3.72 2.96
N ARG A 34 -4.61 4.84 2.25
CA ARG A 34 -3.99 6.11 2.64
C ARG A 34 -4.66 6.74 3.86
N VAL A 35 -5.99 6.69 3.93
CA VAL A 35 -6.75 7.31 5.03
C VAL A 35 -7.14 6.32 6.13
N GLY A 36 -7.06 5.02 5.87
CA GLY A 36 -7.41 3.96 6.81
C GLY A 36 -6.20 3.39 7.56
N ASP A 37 -6.50 2.51 8.49
CA ASP A 37 -5.49 1.77 9.28
C ASP A 37 -5.17 0.39 8.69
N VAL A 38 -5.85 0.01 7.61
CA VAL A 38 -5.69 -1.26 6.91
C VAL A 38 -5.50 -1.03 5.42
N PRO A 39 -4.89 -1.98 4.69
CA PRO A 39 -4.75 -1.85 3.24
C PRO A 39 -6.11 -1.70 2.54
N GLY A 40 -6.20 -0.78 1.58
CA GLY A 40 -7.32 -0.77 0.66
C GLY A 40 -7.24 -1.96 -0.29
N VAL A 41 -8.37 -2.55 -0.66
CA VAL A 41 -8.41 -3.78 -1.48
C VAL A 41 -8.99 -3.48 -2.85
N CYS A 42 -8.29 -3.91 -3.91
CA CYS A 42 -8.72 -3.84 -5.29
C CYS A 42 -8.81 -5.25 -5.88
N LEU A 43 -9.99 -5.62 -6.38
CA LEU A 43 -10.21 -6.89 -7.08
C LEU A 43 -10.40 -6.61 -8.57
N VAL A 44 -9.55 -7.20 -9.40
CA VAL A 44 -9.58 -7.03 -10.87
C VAL A 44 -9.59 -8.38 -11.59
N THR A 45 -9.90 -8.35 -12.87
CA THR A 45 -9.85 -9.56 -13.69
C THR A 45 -8.45 -9.78 -14.31
N ILE A 46 -8.35 -10.77 -15.17
CA ILE A 46 -7.13 -11.19 -15.88
C ILE A 46 -6.68 -10.17 -16.93
N GLY A 47 -5.40 -10.16 -17.26
CA GLY A 47 -4.82 -9.51 -18.44
C GLY A 47 -5.06 -8.00 -18.46
N PRO A 48 -5.78 -7.46 -19.47
CA PRO A 48 -6.02 -6.01 -19.58
C PRO A 48 -6.72 -5.39 -18.37
N GLY A 49 -7.60 -6.14 -17.68
CA GLY A 49 -8.20 -5.68 -16.43
C GLY A 49 -7.17 -5.52 -15.32
N ALA A 50 -6.23 -6.44 -15.21
CA ALA A 50 -5.14 -6.33 -14.26
C ALA A 50 -4.18 -5.18 -14.62
N THR A 51 -3.79 -5.06 -15.90
CA THR A 51 -2.87 -3.98 -16.32
C THR A 51 -3.47 -2.58 -16.19
N ASN A 52 -4.80 -2.43 -16.31
CA ASN A 52 -5.47 -1.18 -16.05
C ASN A 52 -5.32 -0.68 -14.60
N ALA A 53 -5.10 -1.57 -13.64
CA ALA A 53 -4.89 -1.19 -12.25
C ALA A 53 -3.47 -0.66 -11.96
N ILE A 54 -2.51 -0.88 -12.85
CA ILE A 54 -1.08 -0.57 -12.63
C ILE A 54 -0.86 0.91 -12.27
N THR A 55 -1.58 1.83 -12.89
CA THR A 55 -1.45 3.27 -12.60
C THR A 55 -1.74 3.57 -11.12
N GLY A 56 -2.85 3.06 -10.57
CA GLY A 56 -3.16 3.27 -9.15
C GLY A 56 -2.20 2.54 -8.21
N VAL A 57 -1.68 1.38 -8.62
CA VAL A 57 -0.65 0.65 -7.86
C VAL A 57 0.68 1.41 -7.83
N ALA A 58 1.08 2.01 -8.95
CA ALA A 58 2.28 2.84 -9.01
C ALA A 58 2.15 4.07 -8.11
N GLU A 59 0.99 4.71 -8.08
CA GLU A 59 0.72 5.83 -7.16
C GLU A 59 0.81 5.40 -5.70
N ALA A 60 0.14 4.29 -5.33
CA ALA A 60 0.21 3.73 -3.99
C ALA A 60 1.65 3.39 -3.56
N TYR A 61 2.47 2.89 -4.49
CA TYR A 61 3.89 2.60 -4.24
C TYR A 61 4.70 3.87 -3.96
N LEU A 62 4.53 4.90 -4.78
CA LEU A 62 5.24 6.18 -4.64
C LEU A 62 4.88 6.88 -3.33
N ASP A 63 3.60 6.88 -2.98
CA ASP A 63 3.08 7.55 -1.79
C ASP A 63 3.12 6.67 -0.53
N SER A 64 3.66 5.43 -0.63
CA SER A 64 3.78 4.50 0.50
C SER A 64 2.43 4.14 1.14
N SER A 65 1.40 4.05 0.32
CA SER A 65 0.05 3.69 0.72
C SER A 65 -0.11 2.16 0.72
N PRO A 66 -0.60 1.55 1.80
CA PRO A 66 -0.81 0.11 1.83
C PRO A 66 -2.02 -0.25 0.97
N MET A 67 -1.80 -1.10 0.00
CA MET A 67 -2.83 -1.53 -0.95
C MET A 67 -2.69 -3.02 -1.24
N PHE A 68 -3.81 -3.72 -1.34
CA PHE A 68 -3.89 -5.14 -1.63
C PHE A 68 -4.60 -5.34 -2.96
N VAL A 69 -3.89 -5.77 -3.98
CA VAL A 69 -4.47 -6.09 -5.28
C VAL A 69 -4.65 -7.60 -5.39
N ILE A 70 -5.83 -8.01 -5.82
CA ILE A 70 -6.13 -9.41 -6.16
C ILE A 70 -6.58 -9.43 -7.61
N SER A 71 -5.86 -10.16 -8.46
CA SER A 71 -6.28 -10.37 -9.85
C SER A 71 -6.68 -11.80 -10.11
N GLY A 72 -7.60 -11.97 -11.04
CA GLY A 72 -7.83 -13.28 -11.64
C GLY A 72 -6.78 -13.60 -12.69
N GLN A 73 -6.51 -14.90 -12.92
CA GLN A 73 -5.58 -15.37 -13.93
C GLN A 73 -6.16 -16.53 -14.73
N ALA A 74 -5.54 -16.87 -15.85
CA ALA A 74 -5.82 -18.08 -16.62
C ALA A 74 -5.64 -19.34 -15.75
N ASN A 75 -6.00 -20.51 -16.28
CA ASN A 75 -5.75 -21.77 -15.58
C ASN A 75 -4.27 -21.93 -15.23
N SER A 76 -3.96 -22.41 -14.03
CA SER A 76 -2.60 -22.55 -13.50
C SER A 76 -1.64 -23.31 -14.44
N LYS A 77 -2.14 -24.38 -15.08
CA LYS A 77 -1.33 -25.14 -16.05
C LYS A 77 -1.03 -24.35 -17.32
N ILE A 78 -1.94 -23.48 -17.74
CA ILE A 78 -1.72 -22.59 -18.90
C ILE A 78 -0.68 -21.55 -18.56
N LEU A 79 -0.80 -20.91 -17.42
CA LEU A 79 0.18 -19.92 -16.94
C LEU A 79 1.56 -20.55 -16.79
N GLN A 80 1.65 -21.70 -16.12
CA GLN A 80 2.90 -22.44 -15.96
C GLN A 80 3.56 -22.78 -17.31
N TYR A 81 2.79 -23.32 -18.26
CA TYR A 81 3.30 -23.62 -19.59
C TYR A 81 3.81 -22.36 -20.30
N GLN A 82 3.12 -21.23 -20.17
CA GLN A 82 3.53 -19.97 -20.76
C GLN A 82 4.86 -19.47 -20.16
N MET A 83 5.02 -19.58 -18.85
CA MET A 83 6.26 -19.22 -18.14
C MET A 83 7.42 -20.15 -18.56
N ASP A 84 7.20 -21.45 -18.62
CA ASP A 84 8.23 -22.45 -18.95
C ASP A 84 8.72 -22.35 -20.39
N THR A 85 7.85 -21.98 -21.32
CA THR A 85 8.17 -21.97 -22.76
C THR A 85 8.47 -20.59 -23.32
N GLY A 86 8.18 -19.51 -22.58
CA GLY A 86 8.30 -18.13 -23.04
C GLY A 86 7.33 -17.77 -24.18
N ILE A 87 6.30 -18.61 -24.44
CA ILE A 87 5.29 -18.31 -25.45
C ILE A 87 4.49 -17.08 -25.05
N ARG A 88 4.27 -16.19 -26.02
CA ARG A 88 3.60 -14.91 -25.76
C ARG A 88 2.22 -15.04 -25.11
N GLN A 89 1.42 -16.02 -25.58
CA GLN A 89 0.06 -16.26 -25.10
C GLN A 89 -0.38 -17.69 -25.41
N LYS A 90 -1.02 -18.35 -24.45
CA LYS A 90 -1.67 -19.64 -24.64
C LYS A 90 -3.15 -19.61 -24.25
N GLY A 91 -3.49 -18.96 -23.15
CA GLY A 91 -4.87 -18.76 -22.69
C GLY A 91 -5.44 -17.43 -23.13
N THR A 92 -6.78 -17.32 -23.10
CA THR A 92 -7.45 -16.04 -23.35
C THR A 92 -7.02 -15.01 -22.32
N GLN A 93 -6.43 -13.90 -22.78
CA GLN A 93 -5.93 -12.80 -21.93
C GLN A 93 -4.86 -13.22 -20.89
N SER A 94 -4.27 -14.41 -21.05
CA SER A 94 -3.19 -14.87 -20.17
C SER A 94 -1.98 -13.97 -20.33
N LEU A 95 -1.52 -13.40 -19.23
CA LEU A 95 -0.39 -12.49 -19.18
C LEU A 95 0.42 -12.75 -17.91
N ASP A 96 1.73 -12.87 -18.03
CA ASP A 96 2.61 -12.86 -16.88
C ASP A 96 2.70 -11.43 -16.32
N LEU A 97 2.14 -11.23 -15.14
CA LEU A 97 2.07 -9.91 -14.51
C LEU A 97 3.31 -9.59 -13.67
N GLU A 98 4.03 -10.59 -13.20
CA GLU A 98 5.17 -10.39 -12.30
C GLU A 98 6.21 -9.39 -12.83
N PRO A 99 6.70 -9.50 -14.08
CA PRO A 99 7.66 -8.55 -14.62
C PRO A 99 7.14 -7.12 -14.74
N MET A 100 5.81 -6.95 -14.82
CA MET A 100 5.18 -5.63 -14.97
C MET A 100 4.96 -4.92 -13.64
N VAL A 101 4.78 -5.65 -12.54
CA VAL A 101 4.38 -5.09 -11.24
C VAL A 101 5.43 -5.26 -10.14
N SER A 102 6.44 -6.10 -10.33
CA SER A 102 7.46 -6.38 -9.32
C SER A 102 8.23 -5.13 -8.85
N SER A 103 8.42 -4.15 -9.72
CA SER A 103 9.11 -2.90 -9.38
C SER A 103 8.24 -1.89 -8.61
N ILE A 104 6.93 -2.09 -8.60
CA ILE A 104 5.95 -1.19 -7.96
C ILE A 104 5.12 -1.89 -6.89
N THR A 105 5.53 -3.08 -6.45
CA THR A 105 4.89 -3.82 -5.36
C THR A 105 5.93 -4.29 -4.35
N LYS A 106 5.54 -4.37 -3.10
CA LYS A 106 6.40 -4.93 -2.03
C LYS A 106 6.39 -6.45 -2.01
N TYR A 107 5.33 -7.04 -2.55
CA TYR A 107 5.17 -8.48 -2.69
C TYR A 107 4.25 -8.78 -3.85
N PHE A 108 4.67 -9.73 -4.68
CA PHE A 108 3.85 -10.34 -5.73
C PHE A 108 3.87 -11.87 -5.55
N ALA A 109 2.73 -12.51 -5.81
CA ALA A 109 2.69 -13.96 -5.94
C ALA A 109 1.57 -14.41 -6.89
N ALA A 110 1.91 -15.30 -7.82
CA ALA A 110 0.95 -16.12 -8.52
C ALA A 110 0.60 -17.30 -7.61
N VAL A 111 -0.64 -17.38 -7.14
CA VAL A 111 -1.10 -18.41 -6.19
C VAL A 111 -1.45 -19.67 -6.96
N MET A 112 -0.47 -20.54 -7.21
CA MET A 112 -0.60 -21.72 -8.07
C MET A 112 -1.26 -22.91 -7.38
N SER A 113 -1.41 -22.90 -6.05
CA SER A 113 -2.08 -23.95 -5.28
C SER A 113 -3.01 -23.38 -4.22
N PRO A 114 -4.20 -23.97 -3.99
CA PRO A 114 -5.09 -23.55 -2.91
C PRO A 114 -4.46 -23.72 -1.52
N ASP A 115 -3.53 -24.66 -1.33
CA ASP A 115 -2.87 -24.94 -0.04
C ASP A 115 -1.99 -23.76 0.42
N SER A 116 -1.50 -22.95 -0.53
CA SER A 116 -0.61 -21.81 -0.24
C SER A 116 -1.33 -20.49 -0.02
N ILE A 117 -2.65 -20.45 -0.19
CA ILE A 117 -3.39 -19.18 -0.13
C ILE A 117 -3.22 -18.46 1.22
N ARG A 118 -3.30 -19.17 2.32
CA ARG A 118 -3.13 -18.61 3.66
C ARG A 118 -1.75 -17.97 3.81
N PHE A 119 -0.70 -18.68 3.42
CA PHE A 119 0.67 -18.18 3.46
C PHE A 119 0.82 -16.88 2.65
N HIS A 120 0.30 -16.87 1.41
CA HIS A 120 0.40 -15.69 0.54
C HIS A 120 -0.42 -14.51 1.05
N MET A 121 -1.62 -14.73 1.59
CA MET A 121 -2.46 -13.68 2.17
C MET A 121 -1.80 -13.03 3.39
N GLU A 122 -1.32 -13.86 4.32
CA GLU A 122 -0.65 -13.38 5.55
C GLU A 122 0.66 -12.65 5.22
N LYS A 123 1.48 -13.21 4.31
CA LYS A 123 2.73 -12.58 3.86
C LYS A 123 2.47 -11.26 3.11
N ALA A 124 1.47 -11.23 2.26
CA ALA A 124 1.09 -10.02 1.54
C ALA A 124 0.64 -8.92 2.52
N TYR A 125 -0.22 -9.27 3.48
CA TYR A 125 -0.67 -8.33 4.50
C TYR A 125 0.51 -7.78 5.33
N TYR A 126 1.36 -8.66 5.83
CA TYR A 126 2.58 -8.26 6.54
C TYR A 126 3.44 -7.33 5.67
N SER A 127 3.70 -7.72 4.43
CA SER A 127 4.53 -6.92 3.52
C SER A 127 3.94 -5.54 3.20
N ALA A 128 2.60 -5.44 3.09
CA ALA A 128 1.94 -4.16 2.84
C ALA A 128 2.09 -3.18 4.00
N MET A 129 2.11 -3.68 5.22
CA MET A 129 2.04 -2.89 6.45
C MET A 129 3.39 -2.67 7.13
N GLU A 130 4.35 -3.57 6.93
CA GLU A 130 5.64 -3.55 7.61
C GLU A 130 6.56 -2.47 7.03
N GLY A 131 7.28 -1.76 7.90
CA GLY A 131 8.25 -0.72 7.53
C GLY A 131 7.62 0.40 6.70
N ARG A 132 8.24 0.76 5.58
CA ARG A 132 7.61 1.66 4.61
C ARG A 132 6.46 0.93 3.93
N ARG A 133 5.23 1.34 4.21
CA ARG A 133 4.02 0.74 3.65
C ARG A 133 4.00 0.80 2.13
N GLY A 134 3.20 -0.05 1.49
CA GLY A 134 3.08 -0.05 0.03
C GLY A 134 2.19 -1.16 -0.50
N PRO A 135 1.94 -1.19 -1.81
CA PRO A 135 1.06 -2.15 -2.44
C PRO A 135 1.67 -3.55 -2.53
N VAL A 136 0.78 -4.53 -2.53
CA VAL A 136 1.07 -5.95 -2.75
C VAL A 136 0.09 -6.52 -3.77
N TRP A 137 0.45 -7.61 -4.43
CA TRP A 137 -0.37 -8.20 -5.49
C TRP A 137 -0.40 -9.72 -5.41
N LEU A 138 -1.61 -10.28 -5.39
CA LEU A 138 -1.84 -11.72 -5.55
C LEU A 138 -2.59 -11.99 -6.85
N ASP A 139 -2.01 -12.83 -7.69
CA ASP A 139 -2.60 -13.26 -8.96
C ASP A 139 -3.11 -14.68 -8.83
N VAL A 140 -4.43 -14.89 -8.96
CA VAL A 140 -5.07 -16.16 -8.60
C VAL A 140 -5.69 -16.85 -9.81
N PRO A 141 -5.11 -17.96 -10.29
CA PRO A 141 -5.65 -18.74 -11.41
C PRO A 141 -7.06 -19.21 -11.17
N ILE A 142 -7.87 -19.23 -12.24
CA ILE A 142 -9.30 -19.53 -12.17
C ILE A 142 -9.61 -20.93 -11.63
N ASP A 143 -8.77 -21.90 -11.92
CA ASP A 143 -8.89 -23.27 -11.41
C ASP A 143 -8.54 -23.37 -9.93
N VAL A 144 -7.63 -22.53 -9.44
CA VAL A 144 -7.30 -22.42 -8.01
C VAL A 144 -8.45 -21.77 -7.24
N GLN A 145 -9.07 -20.72 -7.81
CA GLN A 145 -10.22 -20.03 -7.19
C GLN A 145 -11.40 -20.98 -6.91
N ASN A 146 -11.56 -22.06 -7.67
CA ASN A 146 -12.67 -23.00 -7.55
C ASN A 146 -12.34 -24.28 -6.79
N ARG A 147 -11.15 -24.40 -6.24
CA ARG A 147 -10.77 -25.59 -5.45
C ARG A 147 -11.13 -25.43 -3.99
N GLN A 148 -11.40 -26.57 -3.36
CA GLN A 148 -11.54 -26.59 -1.90
C GLN A 148 -10.21 -26.25 -1.25
N VAL A 149 -10.27 -25.45 -0.22
CA VAL A 149 -9.13 -25.08 0.61
C VAL A 149 -8.97 -26.15 1.70
N PRO A 150 -7.78 -26.69 1.95
CA PRO A 150 -7.56 -27.62 3.05
C PRO A 150 -7.92 -27.03 4.41
N GLU A 151 -8.41 -27.84 5.32
CA GLU A 151 -8.71 -27.40 6.71
C GLU A 151 -7.45 -26.90 7.44
N GLN A 152 -6.30 -27.55 7.16
CA GLN A 152 -5.02 -27.16 7.72
C GLN A 152 -4.12 -26.58 6.63
N MET A 153 -3.81 -25.30 6.74
CA MET A 153 -2.91 -24.60 5.84
C MET A 153 -1.73 -24.03 6.61
N LYS A 154 -0.56 -24.12 6.02
CA LYS A 154 0.63 -23.44 6.55
C LYS A 154 0.43 -21.93 6.43
N GLY A 155 0.56 -21.22 7.56
CA GLY A 155 0.59 -19.76 7.60
C GLY A 155 1.98 -19.19 7.28
N PHE A 156 2.07 -17.88 7.28
CA PHE A 156 3.34 -17.15 7.21
C PHE A 156 3.88 -16.93 8.61
N ASP A 157 5.12 -17.35 8.85
CA ASP A 157 5.80 -17.07 10.11
C ASP A 157 6.25 -15.60 10.10
N ILE A 158 5.53 -14.77 10.86
CA ILE A 158 5.85 -13.34 10.98
C ILE A 158 7.21 -13.21 11.64
N PRO A 159 8.19 -12.55 10.98
CA PRO A 159 9.49 -12.32 11.59
C PRO A 159 9.34 -11.57 12.91
N GLU A 160 10.13 -11.95 13.91
CA GLU A 160 10.23 -11.14 15.13
C GLU A 160 10.68 -9.73 14.74
N ASP A 161 9.90 -8.72 15.17
CA ASP A 161 10.26 -7.32 14.99
C ASP A 161 11.65 -7.09 15.59
N LYS A 162 12.66 -7.03 14.75
CA LYS A 162 13.86 -6.32 15.12
C LYS A 162 13.45 -4.85 15.20
N LYS A 163 13.01 -4.44 16.40
CA LYS A 163 12.95 -3.02 16.71
C LYS A 163 14.33 -2.48 16.40
N THR A 164 14.51 -1.97 15.22
CA THR A 164 15.53 -0.98 15.00
C THR A 164 15.05 0.20 15.84
N ASP A 165 15.47 0.23 17.11
CA ASP A 165 15.65 1.49 17.80
C ASP A 165 16.54 2.26 16.82
N SER A 166 15.89 3.04 15.95
CA SER A 166 16.62 4.02 15.19
C SER A 166 17.15 4.91 16.28
N GLU A 167 18.41 4.70 16.64
CA GLU A 167 19.15 5.68 17.40
C GLU A 167 18.98 6.97 16.64
N ILE A 168 18.02 7.78 17.10
CA ILE A 168 18.00 9.17 16.68
C ILE A 168 19.40 9.60 17.00
N SER A 169 20.17 9.85 15.96
CA SER A 169 21.57 10.06 16.15
C SER A 169 21.69 11.15 17.22
N SER A 170 22.48 10.93 18.22
CA SER A 170 22.77 11.91 19.28
C SER A 170 23.09 13.27 18.64
N GLU A 171 23.70 13.25 17.45
CA GLU A 171 23.94 14.41 16.60
C GLU A 171 22.66 15.17 16.21
N ALA A 172 21.56 14.49 15.85
CA ALA A 172 20.30 15.16 15.49
C ALA A 172 19.69 15.88 16.71
N LEU A 173 19.74 15.24 17.87
CA LEU A 173 19.28 15.84 19.12
C LEU A 173 20.15 17.04 19.54
N GLU A 174 21.47 16.93 19.39
CA GLU A 174 22.38 18.04 19.66
C GLU A 174 22.15 19.23 18.71
N ARG A 175 21.94 18.97 17.42
CA ARG A 175 21.62 20.01 16.44
C ARG A 175 20.31 20.72 16.78
N LEU A 176 19.28 19.94 17.16
CA LEU A 176 17.99 20.50 17.57
C LEU A 176 18.16 21.38 18.83
N ALA A 177 18.88 20.88 19.85
CA ALA A 177 19.11 21.59 21.09
C ALA A 177 19.91 22.92 20.91
N LYS A 178 20.78 22.97 19.89
CA LYS A 178 21.58 24.17 19.54
C LYS A 178 20.85 25.11 18.56
N SER A 179 19.68 24.71 18.05
CA SER A 179 18.96 25.50 17.05
C SER A 179 18.25 26.70 17.71
N GLU A 180 18.48 27.89 17.19
CA GLU A 180 17.80 29.11 17.64
C GLU A 180 16.38 29.25 17.08
N LYS A 181 16.10 28.62 15.92
CA LYS A 181 14.82 28.71 15.23
C LYS A 181 14.44 27.33 14.66
N PRO A 182 14.16 26.34 15.52
CA PRO A 182 13.76 25.05 15.07
C PRO A 182 12.39 25.08 14.37
N LEU A 183 12.22 24.27 13.34
CA LEU A 183 10.97 24.10 12.60
C LEU A 183 10.78 22.64 12.27
N VAL A 184 9.59 22.11 12.48
CA VAL A 184 9.23 20.75 12.06
C VAL A 184 8.50 20.79 10.73
N LEU A 185 8.99 20.06 9.74
CA LEU A 185 8.26 19.74 8.50
C LEU A 185 7.64 18.35 8.61
N ALA A 186 6.34 18.29 8.88
CA ALA A 186 5.61 17.05 9.02
C ALA A 186 5.10 16.54 7.66
N GLY A 187 5.45 15.31 7.32
CA GLY A 187 5.03 14.62 6.09
C GLY A 187 4.11 13.43 6.36
N PHE A 188 3.75 12.71 5.30
CA PHE A 188 2.90 11.52 5.35
C PHE A 188 3.43 10.44 6.31
N GLY A 189 4.76 10.29 6.44
CA GLY A 189 5.37 9.30 7.33
C GLY A 189 4.95 9.44 8.79
N VAL A 190 4.65 10.65 9.25
CA VAL A 190 4.14 10.91 10.62
C VAL A 190 2.78 10.24 10.82
N ARG A 191 1.89 10.37 9.83
CA ARG A 191 0.60 9.70 9.84
C ARG A 191 0.75 8.18 9.70
N ALA A 192 1.52 7.73 8.71
CA ALA A 192 1.72 6.31 8.42
C ALA A 192 2.29 5.52 9.62
N SER A 193 3.09 6.17 10.45
CA SER A 193 3.64 5.60 11.69
C SER A 193 2.70 5.69 12.90
N GLY A 194 1.55 6.36 12.77
CA GLY A 194 0.64 6.64 13.91
C GLY A 194 1.24 7.58 14.95
N SER A 195 2.26 8.37 14.57
CA SER A 195 3.05 9.18 15.52
C SER A 195 2.60 10.65 15.60
N ALA A 196 1.50 11.04 14.95
CA ALA A 196 1.05 12.43 14.93
C ALA A 196 0.87 13.02 16.34
N GLY A 197 0.17 12.31 17.22
CA GLY A 197 -0.03 12.77 18.60
C GLY A 197 1.27 12.96 19.37
N LYS A 198 2.23 12.02 19.24
CA LYS A 198 3.54 12.13 19.89
C LYS A 198 4.36 13.31 19.37
N LEU A 199 4.31 13.55 18.05
CA LEU A 199 4.98 14.69 17.43
C LEU A 199 4.41 16.01 17.93
N LEU A 200 3.07 16.14 17.97
CA LEU A 200 2.42 17.36 18.44
C LEU A 200 2.68 17.63 19.91
N GLU A 201 2.64 16.60 20.76
CA GLU A 201 3.01 16.71 22.18
C GLU A 201 4.46 17.19 22.35
N PHE A 202 5.38 16.67 21.54
CA PHE A 202 6.78 17.11 21.54
C PHE A 202 6.89 18.59 21.11
N CYS A 203 6.23 18.97 20.00
CA CYS A 203 6.27 20.33 19.48
C CYS A 203 5.66 21.33 20.48
N ASP A 204 4.56 20.97 21.14
CA ASP A 204 3.91 21.79 22.15
C ASP A 204 4.82 22.01 23.36
N LYS A 205 5.42 20.95 23.90
CA LYS A 205 6.36 21.04 25.03
C LYS A 205 7.60 21.90 24.73
N GLN A 206 8.07 21.87 23.50
CA GLN A 206 9.27 22.59 23.09
C GLN A 206 8.95 23.96 22.42
N ASN A 207 7.67 24.28 22.24
CA ASN A 207 7.19 25.44 21.49
C ASN A 207 7.80 25.54 20.08
N ILE A 208 7.84 24.42 19.37
CA ILE A 208 8.41 24.34 18.03
C ILE A 208 7.29 24.44 16.99
N PRO A 209 7.34 25.41 16.07
CA PRO A 209 6.34 25.54 15.01
C PRO A 209 6.37 24.38 14.02
N VAL A 210 5.21 24.06 13.46
CA VAL A 210 5.00 22.94 12.55
C VAL A 210 4.51 23.43 11.20
N VAL A 211 5.16 22.96 10.16
CA VAL A 211 4.79 23.10 8.76
C VAL A 211 4.45 21.72 8.23
N THR A 212 3.44 21.59 7.39
CA THR A 212 3.11 20.32 6.77
C THR A 212 3.48 20.26 5.30
N SER A 213 3.86 19.07 4.81
CA SER A 213 3.84 18.78 3.38
C SER A 213 2.40 18.44 2.94
N ARG A 214 2.15 18.34 1.62
CA ARG A 214 0.85 17.91 1.10
C ARG A 214 0.38 16.57 1.68
N GLY A 215 1.29 15.61 1.85
CA GLY A 215 0.97 14.30 2.42
C GLY A 215 0.80 14.28 3.94
N GLY A 216 1.12 15.38 4.63
CA GLY A 216 0.99 15.53 6.09
C GLY A 216 -0.05 16.57 6.51
N ILE A 217 -0.93 17.00 5.60
CA ILE A 217 -1.88 18.10 5.83
C ILE A 217 -2.81 17.86 7.02
N ASP A 218 -3.05 16.63 7.38
CA ASP A 218 -3.93 16.19 8.46
C ASP A 218 -3.19 15.88 9.79
N VAL A 219 -1.87 16.12 9.84
CA VAL A 219 -1.07 15.90 11.07
C VAL A 219 -1.38 16.95 12.14
N ILE A 220 -1.68 18.16 11.75
CA ILE A 220 -1.97 19.29 12.65
C ILE A 220 -3.12 20.11 12.07
N THR A 221 -4.02 20.58 12.94
CA THR A 221 -5.16 21.41 12.54
C THR A 221 -4.73 22.87 12.34
N THR A 222 -5.45 23.58 11.48
CA THR A 222 -5.12 24.98 11.12
C THR A 222 -5.34 25.99 12.26
N ASP A 223 -6.13 25.64 13.25
CA ASP A 223 -6.39 26.42 14.45
C ASP A 223 -5.35 26.21 15.56
N ASN A 224 -4.45 25.23 15.39
CA ASN A 224 -3.37 25.01 16.34
C ASN A 224 -2.36 26.17 16.28
N PRO A 225 -1.99 26.79 17.44
CA PRO A 225 -1.10 27.95 17.47
C PRO A 225 0.31 27.66 16.93
N LEU A 226 0.74 26.41 16.88
CA LEU A 226 2.03 26.00 16.30
C LEU A 226 1.98 25.80 14.79
N PHE A 227 0.79 25.80 14.16
CA PHE A 227 0.67 25.62 12.72
C PHE A 227 1.08 26.87 11.97
N VAL A 228 2.14 26.79 11.18
CA VAL A 228 2.67 27.92 10.39
C VAL A 228 2.15 27.93 8.96
N GLY A 229 1.89 26.75 8.40
CA GLY A 229 1.37 26.64 7.04
C GLY A 229 1.71 25.35 6.32
N LEU A 230 1.30 25.30 5.06
CA LEU A 230 1.60 24.21 4.14
C LEU A 230 2.85 24.56 3.34
N SER A 231 3.84 23.67 3.35
CA SER A 231 5.04 23.78 2.50
C SER A 231 4.65 23.85 1.02
N LEU A 232 5.43 24.53 0.21
CA LEU A 232 5.21 24.90 -1.19
C LEU A 232 4.20 26.02 -1.44
N ILE A 233 3.14 26.13 -0.66
CA ILE A 233 2.11 27.17 -0.85
C ILE A 233 2.38 28.39 0.02
N HIS A 234 2.77 28.18 1.27
CA HIS A 234 2.97 29.27 2.24
C HIS A 234 4.43 29.60 2.51
N ILE A 235 5.35 28.65 2.34
CA ILE A 235 6.72 28.77 2.85
C ILE A 235 7.78 28.63 1.76
N SER A 236 7.52 27.88 0.67
CA SER A 236 8.53 27.49 -0.30
C SER A 236 8.41 28.21 -1.66
N GLU A 237 7.69 29.31 -1.75
CA GLU A 237 7.62 30.15 -2.97
C GLU A 237 8.38 31.47 -2.78
N PRO A 238 9.70 31.48 -2.98
CA PRO A 238 10.48 32.72 -2.86
C PRO A 238 10.20 33.73 -3.97
N THR A 239 9.45 33.34 -5.01
CA THR A 239 9.21 34.13 -6.22
C THR A 239 7.85 34.83 -6.27
N ARG A 240 6.97 34.61 -5.28
CA ARG A 240 5.69 35.33 -5.23
C ARG A 240 5.92 36.71 -4.69
N PRO A 241 5.75 37.81 -5.47
CA PRO A 241 5.82 39.17 -4.95
C PRO A 241 4.76 39.33 -3.86
N ARG A 242 5.17 39.85 -2.73
CA ARG A 242 4.29 40.23 -1.62
C ARG A 242 3.45 41.43 -2.00
#